data_75e77ec34e4ed6ced47de563e5782885
#
_entry.id   75e77ec34e4ed6ced47de563e5782885
#
_cell.length_a   1.000
_cell.length_b   1.000
_cell.length_c   1.000
_cell.angle_alpha   90.00
_cell.angle_beta   90.00
_cell.angle_gamma   90.00
#
_symmetry.space_group_name_H-M   'P 1'
#
loop_
_entity.id
_entity.type
_entity.pdbx_description
1 polymer ?
#
loop_
_entity_poly.entity_id
_entity_poly.type
_entity_poly.pdbx_seq_one_letter_code
_entity_poly.pdbx_strand_id
1 'polypeptide(L)'
;MQVHMKYAYPEQGTRNGRVYPPDVLEKAFSEPAFKEACMNNTLPIVSEDEKLIGMGTATLEDLRVVEVRGDIFDPTYIKLLKDFKDSVVFTLAGTGAVEYTDDKAVVTEVDFTHAMFTPCPAVDVCSMELKED
;
A
#
# COMPACT_ATOMS: atom_id res chain seq x y z
N MET A 1 -0.82 11.02 -14.15
CA MET A 1 0.46 11.16 -13.42
C MET A 1 0.92 9.79 -12.93
N GLN A 2 2.13 9.42 -13.25
CA GLN A 2 2.71 8.16 -12.78
C GLN A 2 3.31 8.33 -11.39
N VAL A 3 3.04 7.39 -10.50
CA VAL A 3 3.63 7.35 -9.16
C VAL A 3 4.44 6.07 -9.02
N HIS A 4 5.56 6.18 -8.32
CA HIS A 4 6.42 5.05 -7.99
C HIS A 4 6.90 5.26 -6.57
N MET A 5 6.50 4.39 -5.67
CA MET A 5 6.90 4.53 -4.28
C MET A 5 7.27 3.19 -3.66
N LYS A 6 8.07 3.26 -2.61
CA LYS A 6 8.41 2.11 -1.78
C LYS A 6 8.11 2.44 -0.33
N TYR A 7 7.58 1.48 0.39
CA TYR A 7 7.43 1.57 1.83
C TYR A 7 7.75 0.22 2.47
N ALA A 8 8.03 0.24 3.76
CA ALA A 8 8.37 -0.97 4.49
C ALA A 8 7.44 -1.18 5.68
N TYR A 9 7.08 -2.45 5.92
CA TYR A 9 6.42 -2.84 7.15
C TYR A 9 7.49 -3.00 8.23
N PRO A 10 7.46 -2.18 9.31
CA PRO A 10 8.47 -2.28 10.37
C PRO A 10 8.39 -3.63 11.10
N GLU A 11 9.54 -4.23 11.40
CA GLU A 11 9.60 -5.51 12.12
C GLU A 11 8.94 -5.44 13.49
N GLN A 12 9.05 -4.29 14.15
CA GLN A 12 8.53 -4.08 15.50
C GLN A 12 7.06 -3.67 15.53
N GLY A 13 6.47 -3.47 14.36
CA GLY A 13 5.08 -3.08 14.21
C GLY A 13 4.91 -1.71 13.58
N THR A 14 3.75 -1.52 12.95
CA THR A 14 3.34 -0.25 12.36
C THR A 14 2.99 0.76 13.45
N ARG A 15 2.78 2.03 13.07
CA ARG A 15 2.42 3.08 14.02
C ARG A 15 1.10 2.82 14.75
N ASN A 16 0.23 2.01 14.17
CA ASN A 16 -1.03 1.59 14.80
C ASN A 16 -0.89 0.27 15.57
N GLY A 17 0.33 -0.18 15.83
CA GLY A 17 0.61 -1.34 16.68
C GLY A 17 0.42 -2.70 16.02
N ARG A 18 0.41 -2.77 14.69
CA ARG A 18 0.25 -4.04 13.98
C ARG A 18 1.56 -4.56 13.45
N VAL A 19 1.81 -5.85 13.68
CA VAL A 19 2.98 -6.56 13.17
C VAL A 19 2.54 -7.39 11.97
N TYR A 20 3.25 -7.26 10.85
CA TYR A 20 3.01 -8.03 9.63
C TYR A 20 4.15 -9.03 9.44
N PRO A 21 3.96 -10.32 9.82
CA PRO A 21 5.00 -11.33 9.61
C PRO A 21 5.30 -11.52 8.11
N PRO A 22 6.57 -11.79 7.74
CA PRO A 22 6.94 -11.97 6.33
C PRO A 22 6.15 -13.05 5.59
N ASP A 23 5.85 -14.16 6.26
CA ASP A 23 5.06 -15.25 5.65
C ASP A 23 3.61 -14.84 5.36
N VAL A 24 3.03 -13.96 6.19
CA VAL A 24 1.68 -13.44 5.97
C VAL A 24 1.66 -12.51 4.75
N LEU A 25 2.69 -11.66 4.61
CA LEU A 25 2.83 -10.79 3.44
C LEU A 25 3.05 -11.59 2.16
N GLU A 26 3.92 -12.59 2.21
CA GLU A 26 4.19 -13.46 1.07
C GLU A 26 2.91 -14.15 0.60
N LYS A 27 2.14 -14.68 1.53
CA LYS A 27 0.86 -15.33 1.23
C LYS A 27 -0.13 -14.36 0.61
N ALA A 28 -0.22 -13.13 1.13
CA ALA A 28 -1.11 -12.10 0.61
C ALA A 28 -0.79 -11.74 -0.84
N PHE A 29 0.50 -11.62 -1.18
CA PHE A 29 0.93 -11.32 -2.54
C PHE A 29 0.78 -12.50 -3.49
N SER A 30 0.60 -13.71 -2.97
CA SER A 30 0.38 -14.93 -3.75
C SER A 30 -1.10 -15.23 -3.98
N GLU A 31 -2.00 -14.50 -3.34
CA GLU A 31 -3.46 -14.66 -3.55
C GLU A 31 -3.81 -14.42 -5.02
N PRO A 32 -4.55 -15.35 -5.66
CA PRO A 32 -4.81 -15.27 -7.11
C PRO A 32 -5.45 -13.97 -7.57
N ALA A 33 -6.45 -13.47 -6.87
CA ALA A 33 -7.14 -12.23 -7.24
C ALA A 33 -6.22 -11.01 -7.18
N PHE A 34 -5.44 -10.89 -6.10
CA PHE A 34 -4.48 -9.80 -5.94
C PHE A 34 -3.35 -9.89 -6.96
N LYS A 35 -2.81 -11.08 -7.14
CA LYS A 35 -1.74 -11.34 -8.10
C LYS A 35 -2.18 -11.00 -9.53
N GLU A 36 -3.39 -11.40 -9.92
CA GLU A 36 -3.94 -11.09 -11.24
C GLU A 36 -4.11 -9.59 -11.44
N ALA A 37 -4.65 -8.87 -10.46
CA ALA A 37 -4.78 -7.41 -10.54
C ALA A 37 -3.42 -6.73 -10.72
N CYS A 38 -2.40 -7.18 -10.00
CA CYS A 38 -1.06 -6.63 -10.14
C CYS A 38 -0.43 -6.94 -11.50
N MET A 39 -0.62 -8.16 -12.03
CA MET A 39 -0.10 -8.53 -13.35
C MET A 39 -0.74 -7.72 -14.47
N ASN A 40 -2.00 -7.33 -14.31
CA ASN A 40 -2.74 -6.57 -15.32
C ASN A 40 -2.67 -5.05 -15.09
N ASN A 41 -1.95 -4.58 -14.08
CA ASN A 41 -1.89 -3.16 -13.69
C ASN A 41 -3.27 -2.58 -13.38
N THR A 42 -4.15 -3.39 -12.82
CA THR A 42 -5.53 -3.00 -12.48
C THR A 42 -5.79 -2.96 -10.99
N LEU A 43 -4.73 -2.96 -10.16
CA LEU A 43 -4.91 -2.76 -8.73
C LEU A 43 -5.49 -1.37 -8.48
N PRO A 44 -6.72 -1.29 -7.89
CA PRO A 44 -7.33 0.01 -7.67
C PRO A 44 -6.52 0.86 -6.71
N ILE A 45 -6.39 2.15 -7.01
CA ILE A 45 -5.83 3.14 -6.09
C ILE A 45 -7.00 4.05 -5.71
N VAL A 46 -7.30 4.11 -4.42
CA VAL A 46 -8.47 4.83 -3.92
C VAL A 46 -8.08 5.90 -2.91
N SER A 47 -8.96 6.89 -2.74
CA SER A 47 -8.83 7.92 -1.71
C SER A 47 -9.32 7.38 -0.37
N GLU A 48 -9.14 8.17 0.71
CA GLU A 48 -9.62 7.77 2.04
C GLU A 48 -11.15 7.61 2.09
N ASP A 49 -11.89 8.31 1.24
CA ASP A 49 -13.34 8.20 1.10
C ASP A 49 -13.75 7.16 0.05
N GLU A 50 -12.85 6.25 -0.30
CA GLU A 50 -13.06 5.13 -1.21
C GLU A 50 -13.39 5.51 -2.66
N LYS A 51 -12.97 6.69 -3.10
CA LYS A 51 -13.11 7.10 -4.50
C LYS A 51 -11.96 6.52 -5.32
N LEU A 52 -12.25 5.94 -6.47
CA LEU A 52 -11.22 5.46 -7.39
C LEU A 52 -10.48 6.64 -8.02
N ILE A 53 -9.17 6.74 -7.79
CA ILE A 53 -8.35 7.85 -8.25
C ILE A 53 -7.23 7.43 -9.19
N GLY A 54 -6.97 6.13 -9.31
CA GLY A 54 -5.94 5.59 -10.17
C GLY A 54 -5.94 4.07 -10.21
N MET A 55 -5.01 3.50 -10.93
CA MET A 55 -4.77 2.05 -11.00
C MET A 55 -3.29 1.77 -11.13
N GLY A 56 -2.88 0.58 -10.70
CA GLY A 56 -1.48 0.22 -10.78
C GLY A 56 -1.17 -1.21 -10.39
N THR A 57 -0.01 -1.39 -9.82
CA THR A 57 0.50 -2.69 -9.40
C THR A 57 1.32 -2.53 -8.12
N ALA A 58 1.53 -3.65 -7.44
CA ALA A 58 2.39 -3.71 -6.27
C ALA A 58 3.23 -4.97 -6.29
N THR A 59 4.45 -4.89 -5.79
CA THR A 59 5.36 -6.03 -5.63
C THR A 59 5.95 -6.04 -4.23
N LEU A 60 6.28 -7.23 -3.73
CA LEU A 60 6.92 -7.43 -2.44
C LEU A 60 8.40 -7.72 -2.65
N GLU A 61 9.27 -6.92 -2.03
CA GLU A 61 10.72 -7.10 -2.03
C GLU A 61 11.18 -7.44 -0.62
N ASP A 62 12.11 -8.37 -0.49
CA ASP A 62 12.71 -8.76 0.79
C ASP A 62 11.68 -9.10 1.88
N LEU A 63 10.51 -9.60 1.48
CA LEU A 63 9.43 -10.04 2.37
C LEU A 63 8.88 -8.94 3.29
N ARG A 64 9.25 -7.69 3.08
CA ARG A 64 8.86 -6.58 3.96
C ARG A 64 8.67 -5.25 3.25
N VAL A 65 9.36 -5.04 2.15
CA VAL A 65 9.29 -3.80 1.37
C VAL A 65 8.30 -3.96 0.24
N VAL A 66 7.37 -3.02 0.13
CA VAL A 66 6.37 -3.00 -0.93
C VAL A 66 6.69 -1.87 -1.91
N GLU A 67 6.74 -2.22 -3.18
CA GLU A 67 6.86 -1.25 -4.26
C GLU A 67 5.49 -1.09 -4.91
N VAL A 68 4.98 0.14 -4.96
CA VAL A 68 3.72 0.47 -5.62
C VAL A 68 4.03 1.33 -6.84
N ARG A 69 3.50 0.94 -7.99
CA ARG A 69 3.55 1.72 -9.21
C ARG A 69 2.15 1.92 -9.72
N GLY A 70 1.82 3.12 -10.14
CA GLY A 70 0.47 3.38 -10.60
C GLY A 70 0.36 4.63 -11.44
N ASP A 71 -0.85 4.81 -11.97
CA ASP A 71 -1.20 5.97 -12.76
C ASP A 71 -2.41 6.63 -12.11
N ILE A 72 -2.22 7.87 -11.66
CA ILE A 72 -3.27 8.66 -11.02
C ILE A 72 -3.93 9.51 -12.10
N PHE A 73 -5.24 9.36 -12.25
CA PHE A 73 -6.01 10.07 -13.26
C PHE A 73 -6.94 11.16 -12.69
N ASP A 74 -7.18 11.18 -11.38
CA ASP A 74 -8.05 12.18 -10.76
C ASP A 74 -7.31 13.53 -10.63
N PRO A 75 -7.80 14.61 -11.25
CA PRO A 75 -7.11 15.91 -11.24
C PRO A 75 -6.88 16.50 -9.85
N THR A 76 -7.81 16.30 -8.93
CA THR A 76 -7.70 16.80 -7.55
C THR A 76 -6.52 16.14 -6.84
N TYR A 77 -6.39 14.83 -6.98
CA TYR A 77 -5.31 14.06 -6.33
C TYR A 77 -3.97 14.26 -7.02
N ILE A 78 -3.95 14.48 -8.33
CA ILE A 78 -2.73 14.86 -9.04
C ILE A 78 -2.19 16.18 -8.47
N LYS A 79 -3.05 17.16 -8.24
CA LYS A 79 -2.65 18.44 -7.65
C LYS A 79 -2.14 18.27 -6.22
N LEU A 80 -2.83 17.48 -5.40
CA LEU A 80 -2.40 17.19 -4.04
C LEU A 80 -1.02 16.53 -4.00
N LEU A 81 -0.75 15.60 -4.90
CA LEU A 81 0.56 14.95 -4.99
C LEU A 81 1.66 15.92 -5.37
N LYS A 82 1.40 16.83 -6.32
CA LYS A 82 2.38 17.85 -6.72
C LYS A 82 2.71 18.78 -5.55
N ASP A 83 1.70 19.20 -4.79
CA ASP A 83 1.86 20.17 -3.73
C ASP A 83 2.39 19.54 -2.42
N PHE A 84 2.07 18.28 -2.15
CA PHE A 84 2.32 17.64 -0.86
C PHE A 84 2.97 16.25 -0.98
N LYS A 85 3.83 16.05 -1.96
CA LYS A 85 4.48 14.77 -2.23
C LYS A 85 5.06 14.08 -1.00
N ASP A 86 5.71 14.83 -0.13
CA ASP A 86 6.39 14.27 1.04
C ASP A 86 5.45 13.98 2.21
N SER A 87 4.18 14.32 2.08
CA SER A 87 3.20 14.19 3.16
C SER A 87 2.14 13.13 2.91
N VAL A 88 2.20 12.44 1.77
CA VAL A 88 1.17 11.45 1.38
C VAL A 88 1.81 10.20 0.82
N VAL A 89 1.13 9.07 0.98
CA VAL A 89 1.59 7.77 0.47
C VAL A 89 0.41 6.94 -0.01
N PHE A 90 0.72 5.87 -0.74
CA PHE A 90 -0.24 4.84 -1.14
C PHE A 90 0.13 3.56 -0.42
N THR A 91 -0.70 3.12 0.52
CA THR A 91 -0.46 1.87 1.24
C THR A 91 -1.49 0.83 0.84
N LEU A 92 -1.07 -0.43 0.79
CA LEU A 92 -2.00 -1.52 0.53
C LEU A 92 -3.03 -1.64 1.65
N ALA A 93 -4.27 -1.89 1.28
CA ALA A 93 -5.38 -2.01 2.20
C ALA A 93 -6.28 -3.17 1.80
N GLY A 94 -7.05 -3.65 2.76
CA GLY A 94 -7.95 -4.77 2.57
C GLY A 94 -8.53 -5.23 3.89
N THR A 95 -8.87 -6.50 3.97
CA THR A 95 -9.42 -7.12 5.18
C THR A 95 -8.43 -8.15 5.71
N GLY A 96 -8.53 -8.45 7.00
CA GLY A 96 -7.64 -9.42 7.60
C GLY A 96 -8.04 -9.78 9.01
N ALA A 97 -7.21 -10.61 9.63
CA ALA A 97 -7.38 -11.05 11.00
C ALA A 97 -6.11 -10.78 11.80
N VAL A 98 -6.26 -10.47 13.06
CA VAL A 98 -5.14 -10.24 13.98
C VAL A 98 -5.30 -11.09 15.23
N GLU A 99 -4.16 -11.42 15.85
CA GLU A 99 -4.09 -12.09 17.13
C GLU A 99 -3.31 -11.19 18.08
N TYR A 100 -3.82 -10.96 19.27
CA TYR A 100 -3.19 -10.09 20.26
C TYR A 100 -2.23 -10.89 21.14
N THR A 101 -0.96 -10.50 21.13
CA THR A 101 0.11 -11.15 21.88
C THR A 101 1.04 -10.07 22.44
N ASP A 102 1.31 -10.06 23.74
CA ASP A 102 2.27 -9.14 24.40
C ASP A 102 2.06 -7.67 23.99
N ASP A 103 0.82 -7.20 24.06
CA ASP A 103 0.40 -5.84 23.71
C ASP A 103 0.55 -5.47 22.23
N LYS A 104 0.77 -6.46 21.38
CA LYS A 104 0.86 -6.26 19.91
C LYS A 104 -0.27 -6.97 19.21
N ALA A 105 -0.73 -6.39 18.10
CA ALA A 105 -1.67 -7.03 17.20
C ALA A 105 -0.85 -7.66 16.06
N VAL A 106 -0.71 -8.99 16.09
CA VAL A 106 0.01 -9.72 15.04
C VAL A 106 -0.98 -10.09 13.96
N VAL A 107 -0.73 -9.65 12.73
CA VAL A 107 -1.58 -10.00 11.58
C VAL A 107 -1.35 -11.46 11.23
N THR A 108 -2.42 -12.26 11.25
CA THR A 108 -2.37 -13.68 10.94
C THR A 108 -2.82 -13.98 9.52
N GLU A 109 -3.62 -13.09 8.95
CA GLU A 109 -4.14 -13.20 7.59
C GLU A 109 -4.45 -11.80 7.07
N VAL A 110 -4.19 -11.55 5.79
CA VAL A 110 -4.57 -10.32 5.13
C VAL A 110 -4.88 -10.57 3.66
N ASP A 111 -5.97 -9.96 3.17
CA ASP A 111 -6.36 -9.94 1.77
C ASP A 111 -6.30 -8.49 1.29
N PHE A 112 -5.25 -8.15 0.55
CA PHE A 112 -5.15 -6.82 -0.04
C PHE A 112 -6.06 -6.70 -1.25
N THR A 113 -6.83 -5.63 -1.31
CA THR A 113 -7.79 -5.39 -2.41
C THR A 113 -7.49 -4.12 -3.19
N HIS A 114 -6.76 -3.18 -2.59
CA HIS A 114 -6.46 -1.90 -3.23
C HIS A 114 -5.28 -1.22 -2.55
N ALA A 115 -4.78 -0.16 -3.17
CA ALA A 115 -3.87 0.77 -2.53
C ALA A 115 -4.65 2.02 -2.14
N MET A 116 -4.41 2.55 -0.95
CA MET A 116 -5.13 3.71 -0.45
C MET A 116 -4.21 4.91 -0.28
N PHE A 117 -4.63 6.04 -0.85
CA PHE A 117 -3.97 7.33 -0.65
C PHE A 117 -4.20 7.76 0.80
N THR A 118 -3.14 8.07 1.51
CA THR A 118 -3.26 8.52 2.89
C THR A 118 -2.18 9.55 3.27
N PRO A 119 -2.56 10.61 4.01
CA PRO A 119 -1.59 11.55 4.56
C PRO A 119 -0.98 11.07 5.89
N CYS A 120 -1.51 9.99 6.47
CA CYS A 120 -1.08 9.48 7.76
C CYS A 120 -0.72 7.99 7.66
N PRO A 121 0.40 7.65 7.01
CA PRO A 121 0.77 6.25 6.85
C PRO A 121 1.18 5.60 8.16
N ALA A 122 0.79 4.34 8.33
CA ALA A 122 1.21 3.51 9.46
C ALA A 122 2.54 2.79 9.19
N VAL A 123 3.10 2.95 8.01
CA VAL A 123 4.30 2.27 7.53
C VAL A 123 5.45 3.24 7.32
N ASP A 124 6.66 2.70 7.12
CA ASP A 124 7.85 3.52 6.88
C ASP A 124 8.00 3.77 5.37
N VAL A 125 7.91 5.03 4.97
CA VAL A 125 8.08 5.41 3.56
C VAL A 125 9.56 5.46 3.23
N CYS A 126 9.96 4.71 2.19
CA CYS A 126 11.35 4.66 1.72
C CYS A 126 11.61 5.67 0.61
N SER A 127 10.70 5.76 -0.37
CA SER A 127 10.86 6.67 -1.50
C SER A 127 9.52 6.96 -2.17
N MET A 128 9.44 8.12 -2.83
CA MET A 128 8.30 8.50 -3.65
C MET A 128 8.80 9.31 -4.85
N GLU A 129 8.47 8.84 -6.04
CA GLU A 129 8.79 9.54 -7.28
C GLU A 129 7.51 9.79 -8.08
N LEU A 130 7.38 10.99 -8.63
CA LEU A 130 6.25 11.39 -9.47
C LEU A 130 6.75 11.73 -10.85
N LYS A 131 6.02 11.30 -11.87
CA LYS A 131 6.32 11.61 -13.27
C LYS A 131 5.05 12.07 -13.97
N GLU A 132 5.08 13.27 -14.51
CA GLU A 132 3.97 13.79 -15.30
C GLU A 132 4.01 13.21 -16.72
N ASP A 133 2.83 13.01 -17.25
CA ASP A 133 2.66 12.57 -18.64
C ASP A 133 2.92 13.70 -19.65
#